data_b439689036f132f984f4cf63d1741493
#
_entry.id   b439689036f132f984f4cf63d1741493
#
_cell.length_a   1.000
_cell.length_b   1.000
_cell.length_c   1.000
_cell.angle_alpha   90.00
_cell.angle_beta   90.00
_cell.angle_gamma   90.00
#
_symmetry.space_group_name_H-M   'P 1'
#
loop_
_entity.id
_entity.type
_entity.pdbx_description
1 polymer ?
#
loop_
_entity_poly.entity_id
_entity_poly.type
_entity_poly.pdbx_seq_one_letter_code
_entity_poly.pdbx_strand_id
1 'polypeptide(L)'
;NDPGAEQLPLLFWLKTIRNKDRVIFEPHLIDLRSGVGTQISVADMNQDGKIDVAIGNKMGSFIFMQSDRETPLQWSQQTLLAGTKLFQENIRTTEPLTPEQQGETFTLPQGFEVQLVASEPGIAKPMNIAFDDRGRLWVSSSLEYPFAAEQGSKPRDAIKILEDVDGDGHAENVKTFADGLNIPM
;
A
#
# COMPACT_ATOMS: atom_id res chain seq x y z
N ASN A 1 20.06 -4.44 -8.46
CA ASN A 1 19.15 -3.54 -9.19
C ASN A 1 17.94 -4.35 -9.61
N ASP A 2 16.77 -4.02 -9.07
CA ASP A 2 15.51 -4.66 -9.46
C ASP A 2 15.18 -4.31 -10.92
N PRO A 3 14.77 -5.29 -11.75
CA PRO A 3 14.32 -5.01 -13.10
C PRO A 3 13.16 -4.01 -13.06
N GLY A 4 13.26 -2.90 -13.79
CA GLY A 4 12.21 -1.90 -13.84
C GLY A 4 12.26 -0.83 -12.73
N ALA A 5 13.34 -0.76 -11.94
CA ALA A 5 13.50 0.26 -10.89
C ALA A 5 13.36 1.72 -11.39
N GLU A 6 13.50 1.94 -12.70
CA GLU A 6 13.32 3.24 -13.35
C GLU A 6 11.88 3.49 -13.83
N GLN A 7 10.98 2.51 -13.70
CA GLN A 7 9.60 2.64 -14.12
C GLN A 7 8.75 3.30 -13.03
N LEU A 8 7.66 3.96 -13.46
CA LEU A 8 6.70 4.54 -12.51
C LEU A 8 6.04 3.44 -11.68
N PRO A 9 5.96 3.60 -10.36
CA PRO A 9 5.25 2.67 -9.49
C PRO A 9 3.74 2.91 -9.60
N LEU A 10 3.12 2.33 -10.62
CA LEU A 10 1.70 2.51 -10.91
C LEU A 10 0.83 1.55 -10.09
N LEU A 11 -0.23 2.07 -9.50
CA LEU A 11 -1.34 1.29 -8.94
C LEU A 11 -2.57 1.48 -9.82
N PHE A 12 -3.17 0.39 -10.29
CA PHE A 12 -4.39 0.44 -11.08
C PHE A 12 -5.24 -0.83 -10.88
N TRP A 13 -6.53 -0.74 -11.15
CA TRP A 13 -7.43 -1.88 -11.21
C TRP A 13 -7.87 -2.15 -12.65
N LEU A 14 -8.25 -3.38 -12.93
CA LEU A 14 -8.66 -3.82 -14.25
C LEU A 14 -10.15 -4.17 -14.27
N LYS A 15 -10.93 -3.39 -15.00
CA LYS A 15 -12.33 -3.74 -15.27
C LYS A 15 -12.40 -4.84 -16.31
N THR A 16 -12.97 -5.97 -15.91
CA THR A 16 -13.18 -7.10 -16.83
C THR A 16 -14.45 -6.90 -17.63
N ILE A 17 -14.33 -6.76 -18.94
CA ILE A 17 -15.43 -6.68 -19.90
C ILE A 17 -15.49 -8.01 -20.66
N ARG A 18 -16.62 -8.71 -20.55
CA ARG A 18 -16.83 -10.01 -21.19
C ARG A 18 -17.79 -9.85 -22.36
N ASN A 19 -17.30 -10.12 -23.57
CA ASN A 19 -18.11 -10.25 -24.78
C ASN A 19 -18.13 -11.74 -25.19
N LYS A 20 -19.04 -12.11 -26.12
CA LYS A 20 -19.19 -13.51 -26.54
C LYS A 20 -17.89 -14.17 -27.00
N ASP A 21 -16.99 -13.40 -27.63
CA ASP A 21 -15.80 -13.93 -28.30
C ASP A 21 -14.47 -13.55 -27.62
N ARG A 22 -14.50 -12.64 -26.62
CA ARG A 22 -13.29 -12.16 -25.98
C ARG A 22 -13.53 -11.58 -24.59
N VAL A 23 -12.47 -11.60 -23.79
CA VAL A 23 -12.38 -10.87 -22.52
C VAL A 23 -11.42 -9.71 -22.73
N ILE A 24 -11.83 -8.50 -22.32
CA ILE A 24 -11.03 -7.29 -22.36
C ILE A 24 -10.81 -6.85 -20.92
N PHE A 25 -9.60 -6.42 -20.60
CA PHE A 25 -9.25 -5.80 -19.33
C PHE A 25 -9.02 -4.30 -19.58
N GLU A 26 -9.93 -3.47 -19.07
CA GLU A 26 -9.84 -2.01 -19.16
C GLU A 26 -9.12 -1.49 -17.91
N PRO A 27 -7.94 -0.85 -18.05
CA PRO A 27 -7.20 -0.36 -16.90
C PRO A 27 -7.76 0.96 -16.38
N HIS A 28 -7.92 1.06 -15.07
CA HIS A 28 -8.29 2.26 -14.35
C HIS A 28 -7.20 2.58 -13.33
N LEU A 29 -6.57 3.73 -13.48
CA LEU A 29 -5.47 4.15 -12.62
C LEU A 29 -5.99 4.57 -11.25
N ILE A 30 -5.33 4.12 -10.18
CA ILE A 30 -5.56 4.53 -8.80
C ILE A 30 -4.49 5.53 -8.38
N ASP A 31 -3.21 5.21 -8.60
CA ASP A 31 -2.12 6.11 -8.23
C ASP A 31 -0.87 5.95 -9.11
N LEU A 32 -0.10 7.04 -9.23
CA LEU A 32 1.14 7.14 -10.01
C LEU A 32 2.41 7.07 -9.17
N ARG A 33 2.30 7.20 -7.86
CA ARG A 33 3.43 7.41 -6.95
C ARG A 33 3.35 6.56 -5.68
N SER A 34 2.45 5.61 -5.64
CA SER A 34 2.18 4.78 -4.46
C SER A 34 3.42 4.10 -3.88
N GLY A 35 4.52 4.02 -4.66
CA GLY A 35 5.67 3.25 -4.21
C GLY A 35 5.27 1.84 -3.84
N VAL A 36 4.41 1.23 -4.66
CA VAL A 36 3.76 -0.05 -4.39
C VAL A 36 4.78 -1.07 -3.93
N GLY A 37 4.51 -1.70 -2.78
CA GLY A 37 5.25 -2.87 -2.34
C GLY A 37 4.93 -4.10 -3.19
N THR A 38 5.38 -5.25 -2.74
CA THR A 38 5.23 -6.50 -3.50
C THR A 38 3.84 -7.11 -3.39
N GLN A 39 2.98 -6.60 -2.51
CA GLN A 39 1.66 -7.16 -2.26
C GLN A 39 0.58 -6.08 -2.11
N ILE A 40 -0.57 -6.37 -2.73
CA ILE A 40 -1.78 -5.57 -2.68
C ILE A 40 -2.90 -6.44 -2.12
N SER A 41 -3.72 -5.88 -1.24
CA SER A 41 -4.95 -6.51 -0.74
C SER A 41 -6.15 -5.60 -0.96
N VAL A 42 -7.32 -6.19 -1.12
CA VAL A 42 -8.57 -5.46 -1.34
C VAL A 42 -9.65 -5.97 -0.38
N ALA A 43 -10.35 -5.05 0.26
CA ALA A 43 -11.50 -5.34 1.13
C ALA A 43 -12.33 -4.06 1.30
N ASP A 44 -13.55 -4.20 1.76
CA ASP A 44 -14.34 -3.10 2.31
C ASP A 44 -13.92 -2.91 3.78
N MET A 45 -13.01 -1.97 4.04
CA MET A 45 -12.41 -1.80 5.36
C MET A 45 -13.33 -1.03 6.33
N ASN A 46 -14.00 -0.01 5.83
CA ASN A 46 -14.89 0.83 6.64
C ASN A 46 -16.36 0.37 6.62
N GLN A 47 -16.67 -0.76 5.96
CA GLN A 47 -18.00 -1.36 5.83
C GLN A 47 -19.03 -0.45 5.15
N ASP A 48 -18.61 0.37 4.19
CA ASP A 48 -19.49 1.24 3.41
C ASP A 48 -20.05 0.59 2.14
N GLY A 49 -19.72 -0.66 1.89
CA GLY A 49 -20.13 -1.44 0.72
C GLY A 49 -19.26 -1.23 -0.51
N LYS A 50 -18.14 -0.47 -0.40
CA LYS A 50 -17.19 -0.25 -1.48
C LYS A 50 -15.89 -0.99 -1.20
N ILE A 51 -15.15 -1.28 -2.26
CA ILE A 51 -13.89 -2.02 -2.14
C ILE A 51 -12.71 -1.05 -2.07
N ASP A 52 -11.98 -1.11 -0.97
CA ASP A 52 -10.75 -0.36 -0.74
C ASP A 52 -9.52 -1.14 -1.17
N VAL A 53 -8.41 -0.45 -1.40
CA VAL A 53 -7.15 -1.07 -1.83
C VAL A 53 -6.07 -0.77 -0.80
N ALA A 54 -5.53 -1.81 -0.16
CA ALA A 54 -4.42 -1.70 0.78
C ALA A 54 -3.10 -2.04 0.10
N ILE A 55 -2.08 -1.24 0.37
CA ILE A 55 -0.69 -1.47 -0.06
C ILE A 55 0.27 -1.35 1.12
N GLY A 56 1.39 -2.07 1.04
CA GLY A 56 2.52 -1.90 1.95
C GLY A 56 3.78 -1.53 1.17
N ASN A 57 4.50 -0.53 1.62
CA ASN A 57 5.80 -0.12 1.07
C ASN A 57 6.78 0.23 2.20
N LYS A 58 7.99 0.67 1.84
CA LYS A 58 9.05 1.02 2.83
C LYS A 58 8.68 2.20 3.75
N MET A 59 7.62 2.95 3.43
CA MET A 59 7.18 4.12 4.18
C MET A 59 6.04 3.80 5.16
N GLY A 60 5.32 2.68 4.94
CA GLY A 60 4.21 2.29 5.77
C GLY A 60 3.18 1.44 5.02
N SER A 61 2.03 1.24 5.66
CA SER A 61 0.85 0.62 5.05
C SER A 61 -0.20 1.71 4.81
N PHE A 62 -0.73 1.74 3.60
CA PHE A 62 -1.69 2.76 3.15
C PHE A 62 -2.93 2.09 2.58
N ILE A 63 -4.07 2.75 2.75
CA ILE A 63 -5.34 2.31 2.16
C ILE A 63 -5.89 3.41 1.28
N PHE A 64 -6.26 3.04 0.06
CA PHE A 64 -6.99 3.86 -0.89
C PHE A 64 -8.48 3.57 -0.67
N MET A 65 -9.15 4.45 0.08
CA MET A 65 -10.58 4.33 0.40
C MET A 65 -11.40 4.76 -0.81
N GLN A 66 -12.26 3.86 -1.32
CA GLN A 66 -13.19 4.22 -2.38
C GLN A 66 -14.30 5.12 -1.83
N SER A 67 -14.53 6.26 -2.46
CA SER A 67 -15.55 7.23 -2.04
C SER A 67 -16.39 7.74 -3.21
N ASP A 68 -17.54 8.36 -2.92
CA ASP A 68 -18.39 9.00 -3.95
C ASP A 68 -17.98 10.46 -4.24
N ARG A 69 -16.82 10.91 -3.72
CA ARG A 69 -16.34 12.26 -3.96
C ARG A 69 -16.02 12.46 -5.44
N GLU A 70 -16.74 13.37 -6.08
CA GLU A 70 -16.49 13.77 -7.46
C GLU A 70 -15.33 14.79 -7.51
N THR A 71 -14.10 14.33 -7.61
CA THR A 71 -12.97 15.18 -7.97
C THR A 71 -12.54 14.84 -9.40
N PRO A 72 -12.75 15.71 -10.39
CA PRO A 72 -12.34 15.40 -11.76
C PRO A 72 -10.82 15.35 -11.86
N LEU A 73 -10.24 14.19 -12.09
CA LEU A 73 -8.85 14.06 -12.51
C LEU A 73 -8.78 14.10 -14.03
N GLN A 74 -8.18 15.16 -14.55
CA GLN A 74 -7.79 15.20 -15.97
C GLN A 74 -6.39 14.58 -16.09
N TRP A 75 -6.34 13.30 -16.41
CA TRP A 75 -5.11 12.61 -16.76
C TRP A 75 -4.71 12.98 -18.18
N SER A 76 -3.70 13.83 -18.32
CA SER A 76 -3.07 14.08 -19.63
C SER A 76 -1.79 13.24 -19.74
N GLN A 77 -1.39 12.93 -20.98
CA GLN A 77 -0.07 12.34 -21.25
C GLN A 77 1.07 13.18 -20.64
N GLN A 78 0.90 14.48 -20.52
CA GLN A 78 1.83 15.40 -19.86
C GLN A 78 1.94 15.15 -18.36
N THR A 79 0.85 14.77 -17.68
CA THR A 79 0.87 14.41 -16.25
C THR A 79 1.66 13.12 -16.02
N LEU A 80 1.52 12.15 -16.91
CA LEU A 80 2.30 10.90 -16.87
C LEU A 80 3.80 11.19 -17.09
N LEU A 81 4.15 11.99 -18.08
CA LEU A 81 5.53 12.37 -18.36
C LEU A 81 6.14 13.24 -17.26
N ALA A 82 5.37 14.14 -16.67
CA ALA A 82 5.80 14.93 -15.51
C ALA A 82 6.05 14.03 -14.29
N GLY A 83 5.21 13.02 -14.06
CA GLY A 83 5.41 12.00 -13.05
C GLY A 83 6.70 11.19 -13.24
N THR A 84 7.00 10.80 -14.48
CA THR A 84 8.24 10.09 -14.83
C THR A 84 9.48 10.96 -14.57
N LYS A 85 9.43 12.23 -14.94
CA LYS A 85 10.53 13.17 -14.75
C LYS A 85 10.78 13.44 -13.26
N LEU A 86 9.71 13.64 -12.48
CA LEU A 86 9.77 13.78 -11.02
C LEU A 86 10.33 12.52 -10.33
N PHE A 87 10.04 11.34 -10.84
CA PHE A 87 10.59 10.10 -10.31
C PHE A 87 12.10 9.97 -10.54
N GLN A 88 12.58 10.33 -11.72
CA GLN A 88 14.03 10.36 -12.04
C GLN A 88 14.79 11.42 -11.22
N GLU A 89 14.16 12.56 -10.93
CA GLU A 89 14.73 13.63 -10.10
C GLU A 89 14.71 13.28 -8.60
N ASN A 90 13.85 12.36 -8.18
CA ASN A 90 13.66 11.95 -6.78
C ASN A 90 14.30 10.59 -6.41
N ILE A 91 15.32 10.12 -7.14
CA ILE A 91 16.21 9.08 -6.61
C ILE A 91 16.94 9.72 -5.42
N ARG A 92 16.53 9.31 -4.24
CA ARG A 92 16.76 10.06 -2.99
C ARG A 92 18.21 10.35 -2.69
N THR A 93 18.54 11.61 -2.60
CA THR A 93 19.64 12.17 -1.80
C THR A 93 19.13 12.81 -0.49
N THR A 94 17.83 12.73 -0.19
CA THR A 94 17.17 13.38 0.93
C THR A 94 16.73 12.37 1.99
N GLU A 95 16.59 12.83 3.23
CA GLU A 95 16.03 12.07 4.34
C GLU A 95 14.63 11.52 3.97
N PRO A 96 14.26 10.34 4.50
CA PRO A 96 12.92 9.80 4.31
C PRO A 96 11.83 10.77 4.78
N LEU A 97 10.74 10.87 4.03
CA LEU A 97 9.56 11.58 4.49
C LEU A 97 8.95 10.86 5.70
N THR A 98 8.25 11.60 6.57
CA THR A 98 7.40 10.98 7.57
C THR A 98 6.24 10.26 6.89
N PRO A 99 5.57 9.29 7.55
CA PRO A 99 4.42 8.61 6.99
C PRO A 99 3.30 9.58 6.55
N GLU A 100 3.05 10.63 7.33
CA GLU A 100 2.07 11.67 7.04
C GLU A 100 2.47 12.47 5.80
N GLN A 101 3.71 12.92 5.74
CA GLN A 101 4.26 13.63 4.57
C GLN A 101 4.22 12.73 3.30
N GLN A 102 4.44 11.42 3.46
CA GLN A 102 4.31 10.49 2.34
C GLN A 102 2.87 10.43 1.84
N GLY A 103 1.88 10.41 2.74
CA GLY A 103 0.46 10.45 2.39
C GLY A 103 0.10 11.67 1.53
N GLU A 104 0.65 12.83 1.84
CA GLU A 104 0.43 14.07 1.07
C GLU A 104 1.01 14.04 -0.35
N THR A 105 1.95 13.13 -0.64
CA THR A 105 2.56 13.01 -1.97
C THR A 105 1.74 12.18 -2.95
N PHE A 106 0.74 11.46 -2.50
CA PHE A 106 -0.09 10.63 -3.37
C PHE A 106 -1.00 11.48 -4.24
N THR A 107 -1.09 11.12 -5.51
CA THR A 107 -2.03 11.73 -6.46
C THR A 107 -3.17 10.75 -6.67
N LEU A 108 -4.33 11.09 -6.12
CA LEU A 108 -5.48 10.20 -6.09
C LEU A 108 -6.45 10.47 -7.22
N PRO A 109 -7.08 9.44 -7.81
CA PRO A 109 -8.16 9.60 -8.76
C PRO A 109 -9.46 9.98 -8.04
N GLN A 110 -10.45 10.36 -8.85
CA GLN A 110 -11.79 10.62 -8.36
C GLN A 110 -12.37 9.40 -7.62
N GLY A 111 -12.97 9.62 -6.45
CA GLY A 111 -13.61 8.58 -5.68
C GLY A 111 -12.67 7.75 -4.81
N PHE A 112 -11.40 8.18 -4.67
CA PHE A 112 -10.44 7.58 -3.75
C PHE A 112 -9.86 8.63 -2.81
N GLU A 113 -9.58 8.20 -1.59
CA GLU A 113 -8.74 8.91 -0.63
C GLU A 113 -7.72 7.93 -0.04
N VAL A 114 -6.60 8.43 0.45
CA VAL A 114 -5.58 7.60 1.11
C VAL A 114 -5.57 7.90 2.58
N GLN A 115 -5.46 6.84 3.38
CA GLN A 115 -5.34 6.94 4.83
C GLN A 115 -4.14 6.14 5.31
N LEU A 116 -3.44 6.65 6.31
CA LEU A 116 -2.34 5.96 6.98
C LEU A 116 -2.92 5.06 8.06
N VAL A 117 -2.92 3.77 7.81
CA VAL A 117 -3.46 2.78 8.77
C VAL A 117 -2.52 2.58 9.95
N ALA A 118 -1.23 2.42 9.68
CA ALA A 118 -0.21 2.26 10.70
C ALA A 118 1.20 2.50 10.14
N SER A 119 2.12 2.89 11.01
CA SER A 119 3.53 3.10 10.72
C SER A 119 4.42 2.65 11.88
N GLU A 120 5.73 2.84 11.75
CA GLU A 120 6.64 2.65 12.88
C GLU A 120 6.31 3.63 14.04
N PRO A 121 6.40 3.18 15.29
CA PRO A 121 6.91 1.89 15.75
C PRO A 121 5.83 0.79 15.86
N GLY A 122 4.57 1.05 15.51
CA GLY A 122 3.47 0.08 15.58
C GLY A 122 3.74 -1.15 14.72
N ILE A 123 4.21 -0.95 13.51
CA ILE A 123 4.70 -1.99 12.60
C ILE A 123 6.13 -1.66 12.17
N ALA A 124 6.90 -2.64 11.68
CA ALA A 124 8.15 -2.42 10.95
C ALA A 124 7.90 -2.54 9.43
N LYS A 125 8.92 -2.87 8.63
CA LYS A 125 8.74 -3.06 7.19
C LYS A 125 7.65 -4.07 6.88
N PRO A 126 6.51 -3.68 6.28
CA PRO A 126 5.48 -4.63 5.90
C PRO A 126 5.95 -5.46 4.70
N MET A 127 5.98 -6.78 4.87
CA MET A 127 6.40 -7.72 3.81
C MET A 127 5.18 -8.27 3.07
N ASN A 128 4.15 -8.64 3.81
CA ASN A 128 2.86 -9.10 3.28
C ASN A 128 1.73 -8.50 4.08
N ILE A 129 0.61 -8.28 3.41
CA ILE A 129 -0.63 -7.82 4.01
C ILE A 129 -1.80 -8.68 3.53
N ALA A 130 -2.78 -8.89 4.40
CA ALA A 130 -4.02 -9.58 4.06
C ALA A 130 -5.15 -9.13 4.99
N PHE A 131 -6.39 -9.13 4.49
CA PHE A 131 -7.56 -8.96 5.33
C PHE A 131 -8.11 -10.30 5.79
N ASP A 132 -8.64 -10.34 7.00
CA ASP A 132 -9.45 -11.46 7.45
C ASP A 132 -10.96 -11.21 7.18
N ASP A 133 -11.79 -12.20 7.55
CA ASP A 133 -13.25 -12.16 7.38
C ASP A 133 -13.96 -11.10 8.25
N ARG A 134 -13.24 -10.43 9.14
CA ARG A 134 -13.71 -9.34 9.99
C ARG A 134 -13.25 -7.97 9.52
N GLY A 135 -12.54 -7.90 8.39
CA GLY A 135 -11.96 -6.67 7.86
C GLY A 135 -10.69 -6.21 8.55
N ARG A 136 -10.08 -7.03 9.46
CA ARG A 136 -8.83 -6.65 10.13
C ARG A 136 -7.65 -6.88 9.20
N LEU A 137 -6.70 -5.96 9.22
CA LEU A 137 -5.49 -6.06 8.40
C LEU A 137 -4.41 -6.87 9.13
N TRP A 138 -3.97 -7.95 8.51
CA TRP A 138 -2.85 -8.76 8.95
C TRP A 138 -1.59 -8.34 8.22
N VAL A 139 -0.51 -8.09 8.95
CA VAL A 139 0.75 -7.60 8.41
C VAL A 139 1.89 -8.48 8.89
N SER A 140 2.64 -9.07 7.96
CA SER A 140 3.96 -9.60 8.29
C SER A 140 4.96 -8.45 8.33
N SER A 141 5.53 -8.20 9.50
CA SER A 141 6.35 -7.04 9.82
C SER A 141 7.79 -7.50 10.07
N SER A 142 8.73 -7.00 9.26
CA SER A 142 10.13 -7.43 9.34
C SER A 142 11.08 -6.30 9.73
N LEU A 143 11.93 -6.57 10.72
CA LEU A 143 13.13 -5.81 11.04
C LEU A 143 14.37 -6.42 10.38
N GLU A 144 14.32 -7.73 10.12
CA GLU A 144 15.47 -8.50 9.64
C GLU A 144 15.69 -8.38 8.13
N TYR A 145 14.62 -8.25 7.32
CA TYR A 145 14.75 -8.16 5.86
C TYR A 145 15.69 -7.03 5.42
N PRO A 146 16.60 -7.24 4.48
CA PRO A 146 16.76 -8.42 3.60
C PRO A 146 17.68 -9.52 4.15
N PHE A 147 18.26 -9.34 5.31
CA PHE A 147 19.22 -10.29 5.89
C PHE A 147 18.58 -11.01 7.07
N ALA A 148 18.66 -12.34 7.08
CA ALA A 148 18.19 -13.13 8.20
C ALA A 148 18.89 -12.75 9.51
N ALA A 149 18.22 -12.93 10.63
CA ALA A 149 18.79 -12.73 11.95
C ALA A 149 20.11 -13.52 12.09
N GLU A 150 21.10 -12.93 12.75
CA GLU A 150 22.39 -13.58 12.98
C GLU A 150 22.23 -14.90 13.74
N GLN A 151 23.08 -15.87 13.41
CA GLN A 151 23.05 -17.18 14.04
C GLN A 151 23.25 -17.03 15.57
N GLY A 152 22.28 -17.54 16.33
CA GLY A 152 22.29 -17.46 17.79
C GLY A 152 21.61 -16.20 18.37
N SER A 153 21.20 -15.25 17.56
CA SER A 153 20.33 -14.15 17.98
C SER A 153 18.85 -14.56 17.97
N LYS A 154 18.03 -13.87 18.77
CA LYS A 154 16.57 -14.03 18.71
C LYS A 154 16.04 -13.18 17.54
N PRO A 155 15.36 -13.79 16.55
CA PRO A 155 14.70 -13.03 15.50
C PRO A 155 13.64 -12.06 16.06
N ARG A 156 13.41 -10.93 15.37
CA ARG A 156 12.55 -9.84 15.85
C ARG A 156 11.34 -9.59 14.97
N ASP A 157 11.19 -10.38 13.92
CA ASP A 157 10.07 -10.24 13.00
C ASP A 157 8.78 -10.80 13.61
N ALA A 158 7.67 -10.25 13.19
CA ALA A 158 6.37 -10.54 13.76
C ALA A 158 5.26 -10.54 12.71
N ILE A 159 4.17 -11.24 13.02
CA ILE A 159 2.88 -11.04 12.36
C ILE A 159 2.01 -10.23 13.31
N LYS A 160 1.44 -9.15 12.78
CA LYS A 160 0.58 -8.23 13.52
C LYS A 160 -0.82 -8.17 12.94
N ILE A 161 -1.80 -7.94 13.80
CA ILE A 161 -3.20 -7.71 13.44
C ILE A 161 -3.51 -6.26 13.78
N LEU A 162 -3.96 -5.52 12.78
CA LEU A 162 -4.37 -4.14 12.87
C LEU A 162 -5.89 -4.08 12.78
N GLU A 163 -6.50 -3.39 13.72
CA GLU A 163 -7.94 -3.30 13.86
C GLU A 163 -8.34 -1.83 13.96
N ASP A 164 -9.06 -1.38 12.95
CA ASP A 164 -9.76 -0.10 12.93
C ASP A 164 -11.10 -0.32 13.66
N VAL A 165 -11.29 0.33 14.79
CA VAL A 165 -12.44 0.07 15.67
C VAL A 165 -13.58 1.01 15.37
N ASP A 166 -13.30 2.24 14.97
CA ASP A 166 -14.30 3.29 14.74
C ASP A 166 -14.57 3.58 13.26
N GLY A 167 -13.85 2.93 12.35
CA GLY A 167 -14.07 3.00 10.91
C GLY A 167 -13.51 4.26 10.27
N ASP A 168 -12.53 4.91 10.91
CA ASP A 168 -11.90 6.12 10.38
C ASP A 168 -10.72 5.84 9.43
N GLY A 169 -10.33 4.56 9.29
CA GLY A 169 -9.23 4.10 8.45
C GLY A 169 -7.87 4.08 9.14
N HIS A 170 -7.82 4.40 10.43
CA HIS A 170 -6.63 4.29 11.27
C HIS A 170 -6.78 3.09 12.22
N ALA A 171 -5.69 2.37 12.50
CA ALA A 171 -5.73 1.23 13.39
C ALA A 171 -5.43 1.65 14.83
N GLU A 172 -6.45 1.73 15.71
CA GLU A 172 -6.29 2.00 17.16
C GLU A 172 -5.68 0.81 17.86
N ASN A 173 -5.96 -0.41 17.38
CA ASN A 173 -5.49 -1.63 17.99
C ASN A 173 -4.46 -2.34 17.09
N VAL A 174 -3.23 -2.43 17.57
CA VAL A 174 -2.17 -3.22 16.95
C VAL A 174 -1.78 -4.37 17.88
N LYS A 175 -2.17 -5.60 17.50
CA LYS A 175 -1.89 -6.81 18.27
C LYS A 175 -0.79 -7.63 17.60
N THR A 176 0.18 -8.11 18.37
CA THR A 176 1.12 -9.11 17.90
C THR A 176 0.46 -10.50 17.95
N PHE A 177 0.29 -11.13 16.79
CA PHE A 177 -0.21 -12.49 16.66
C PHE A 177 0.90 -13.52 16.88
N ALA A 178 2.06 -13.31 16.26
CA ALA A 178 3.24 -14.14 16.44
C ALA A 178 4.50 -13.27 16.38
N ASP A 179 5.50 -13.56 17.19
CA ASP A 179 6.80 -12.90 17.23
C ASP A 179 7.96 -13.89 17.17
N GLY A 180 9.20 -13.36 17.15
CA GLY A 180 10.38 -14.19 17.07
C GLY A 180 10.53 -14.91 15.74
N LEU A 181 9.91 -14.39 14.69
CA LEU A 181 9.95 -14.91 13.33
C LEU A 181 11.18 -14.35 12.58
N ASN A 182 11.55 -15.02 11.50
CA ASN A 182 12.66 -14.62 10.65
C ASN A 182 12.16 -14.51 9.21
N ILE A 183 11.96 -13.28 8.75
CA ILE A 183 11.46 -12.91 7.42
C ILE A 183 10.18 -13.70 7.05
N PRO A 184 9.08 -13.52 7.81
CA PRO A 184 7.81 -14.16 7.46
C PRO A 184 7.24 -13.54 6.18
N MET A 185 7.02 -14.37 5.17
CA MET A 185 6.43 -14.00 3.89
C MET A 185 5.12 -14.75 3.65
#